data_50167c36fcbbddfb7af1ccd9aadcb709
#
_entry.id   50167c36fcbbddfb7af1ccd9aadcb709
#
_cell.length_a   1.000
_cell.length_b   1.000
_cell.length_c   1.000
_cell.angle_alpha   90.00
_cell.angle_beta   90.00
_cell.angle_gamma   90.00
#
_symmetry.space_group_name_H-M   'P 1'
#
loop_
_entity.id
_entity.type
_entity.pdbx_description
1 polymer ?
#
loop_
_entity_poly.entity_id
_entity_poly.type
_entity_poly.pdbx_seq_one_letter_code
_entity_poly.pdbx_strand_id
1 'polypeptide(L)'
;AQCDEYFSSALTSMEKEEDKKQLPSDWPPIVAGKQALYSGLAQYHQSKLCSEKNAVAEEMARLEYAKTLLTAGIERGTGGLRNVKEWLQRTEQALIKARKDNDFIYHERIPEKQSLAAIEKSPVAKPTPLTARLGNPDAPGLFELLVTP
;
A
#
# COMPACT_ATOMS: atom_id res chain seq x y z
N ALA A 1 -4.57 -0.63 -2.65
CA ALA A 1 -4.52 -1.92 -3.36
C ALA A 1 -3.45 -1.92 -4.46
N GLN A 2 -3.49 -1.02 -5.48
CA GLN A 2 -2.52 -1.06 -6.58
C GLN A 2 -1.07 -0.84 -6.13
N CYS A 3 -0.80 0.10 -5.24
CA CYS A 3 0.55 0.31 -4.69
C CYS A 3 1.07 -0.92 -3.93
N ASP A 4 0.21 -1.60 -3.18
CA ASP A 4 0.53 -2.84 -2.48
C ASP A 4 1.01 -3.91 -3.46
N GLU A 5 0.34 -4.08 -4.60
CA GLU A 5 0.73 -5.02 -5.65
C GLU A 5 2.10 -4.69 -6.25
N TYR A 6 2.37 -3.40 -6.53
CA TYR A 6 3.68 -3.00 -7.04
C TYR A 6 4.81 -3.29 -6.06
N PHE A 7 4.62 -3.02 -4.77
CA PHE A 7 5.60 -3.35 -3.76
C PHE A 7 5.73 -4.86 -3.54
N SER A 8 4.65 -5.63 -3.64
CA SER A 8 4.69 -7.09 -3.59
C SER A 8 5.47 -7.67 -4.76
N SER A 9 5.24 -7.17 -5.97
CA SER A 9 5.99 -7.58 -7.17
C SER A 9 7.48 -7.22 -7.06
N ALA A 10 7.81 -6.05 -6.50
CA ALA A 10 9.17 -5.63 -6.25
C ALA A 10 9.86 -6.58 -5.25
N LEU A 11 9.20 -6.94 -4.15
CA LEU A 11 9.73 -7.89 -3.17
C LEU A 11 10.02 -9.25 -3.80
N THR A 12 9.07 -9.79 -4.58
CA THR A 12 9.26 -11.06 -5.29
C THR A 12 10.45 -11.01 -6.25
N SER A 13 10.70 -9.86 -6.89
CA SER A 13 11.87 -9.69 -7.75
C SER A 13 13.16 -9.62 -6.94
N MET A 14 13.17 -8.94 -5.79
CA MET A 14 14.34 -8.83 -4.90
C MET A 14 14.73 -10.16 -4.24
N GLU A 15 13.80 -11.11 -4.14
CA GLU A 15 14.04 -12.44 -3.55
C GLU A 15 14.74 -13.40 -4.52
N LYS A 16 14.82 -13.09 -5.83
CA LYS A 16 15.55 -13.91 -6.80
C LYS A 16 17.04 -13.92 -6.46
N GLU A 17 17.64 -15.10 -6.52
CA GLU A 17 19.05 -15.30 -6.10
C GLU A 17 20.04 -14.42 -6.86
N GLU A 18 19.77 -14.11 -8.11
CA GLU A 18 20.62 -13.27 -8.96
C GLU A 18 20.64 -11.82 -8.49
N ASP A 19 19.48 -11.30 -8.08
CA ASP A 19 19.32 -9.91 -7.65
C ASP A 19 19.72 -9.71 -6.19
N LYS A 20 19.48 -10.71 -5.34
CA LYS A 20 19.72 -10.67 -3.90
C LYS A 20 21.17 -10.35 -3.52
N LYS A 21 22.15 -10.75 -4.33
CA LYS A 21 23.59 -10.51 -4.10
C LYS A 21 24.03 -9.10 -4.48
N GLN A 22 23.24 -8.39 -5.30
CA GLN A 22 23.58 -7.07 -5.83
C GLN A 22 22.84 -5.94 -5.09
N LEU A 23 21.78 -6.27 -4.35
CA LEU A 23 20.97 -5.28 -3.65
C LEU A 23 21.49 -5.02 -2.23
N PRO A 24 21.47 -3.77 -1.77
CA PRO A 24 21.71 -3.44 -0.36
C PRO A 24 20.75 -4.19 0.55
N SER A 25 21.27 -4.72 1.65
CA SER A 25 20.52 -5.58 2.59
C SER A 25 19.34 -4.88 3.30
N ASP A 26 19.36 -3.56 3.33
CA ASP A 26 18.32 -2.72 3.92
C ASP A 26 17.13 -2.45 3.00
N TRP A 27 17.25 -2.69 1.69
CA TRP A 27 16.17 -2.45 0.74
C TRP A 27 14.95 -3.36 0.92
N PRO A 28 15.09 -4.70 1.04
CA PRO A 28 13.94 -5.57 1.20
C PRO A 28 13.08 -5.23 2.43
N PRO A 29 13.63 -4.97 3.63
CA PRO A 29 12.84 -4.52 4.78
C PRO A 29 12.10 -3.21 4.53
N ILE A 30 12.73 -2.23 3.87
CA ILE A 30 12.11 -0.94 3.55
C ILE A 30 10.93 -1.14 2.58
N VAL A 31 11.12 -1.96 1.53
CA VAL A 31 10.07 -2.25 0.54
C VAL A 31 8.92 -3.00 1.19
N ALA A 32 9.20 -3.99 2.03
CA ALA A 32 8.20 -4.73 2.79
C ALA A 32 7.41 -3.83 3.76
N GLY A 33 8.09 -2.87 4.39
CA GLY A 33 7.45 -1.86 5.22
C GLY A 33 6.50 -0.96 4.42
N LYS A 34 6.93 -0.50 3.24
CA LYS A 34 6.08 0.29 2.34
C LYS A 34 4.88 -0.51 1.82
N GLN A 35 5.07 -1.78 1.48
CA GLN A 35 3.97 -2.66 1.10
C GLN A 35 2.92 -2.75 2.21
N ALA A 36 3.34 -3.03 3.44
CA ALA A 36 2.44 -3.10 4.59
C ALA A 36 1.71 -1.75 4.83
N LEU A 37 2.42 -0.62 4.71
CA LEU A 37 1.85 0.71 4.82
C LEU A 37 0.72 0.93 3.80
N TYR A 38 0.99 0.73 2.51
CA TYR A 38 0.00 0.99 1.47
C TYR A 38 -1.16 0.00 1.49
N SER A 39 -0.92 -1.24 1.91
CA SER A 39 -1.99 -2.21 2.16
C SER A 39 -2.88 -1.76 3.33
N GLY A 40 -2.28 -1.29 4.43
CA GLY A 40 -3.02 -0.73 5.57
C GLY A 40 -3.85 0.49 5.20
N LEU A 41 -3.28 1.43 4.43
CA LEU A 41 -4.00 2.59 3.92
C LEU A 41 -5.19 2.20 3.02
N ALA A 42 -5.01 1.19 2.16
CA ALA A 42 -6.09 0.69 1.31
C ALA A 42 -7.26 0.16 2.16
N GLN A 43 -6.97 -0.62 3.21
CA GLN A 43 -8.00 -1.10 4.14
C GLN A 43 -8.68 0.05 4.90
N TYR A 44 -7.92 1.04 5.36
CA TYR A 44 -8.48 2.21 6.02
C TYR A 44 -9.44 2.99 5.10
N HIS A 45 -9.05 3.24 3.84
CA HIS A 45 -9.93 3.95 2.91
C HIS A 45 -11.16 3.12 2.53
N GLN A 46 -11.00 1.81 2.38
CA GLN A 46 -12.14 0.92 2.13
C GLN A 46 -13.10 0.88 3.31
N SER A 47 -12.61 0.96 4.56
CA SER A 47 -13.49 1.03 5.73
C SER A 47 -14.39 2.28 5.72
N LYS A 48 -13.92 3.40 5.15
CA LYS A 48 -14.76 4.59 4.98
C LYS A 48 -15.93 4.36 4.05
N LEU A 49 -15.71 3.63 2.95
CA LEU A 49 -16.78 3.24 2.04
C LEU A 49 -17.76 2.25 2.68
N CYS A 50 -17.29 1.39 3.57
CA CYS A 50 -18.18 0.51 4.37
C CYS A 50 -19.02 1.34 5.34
N SER A 51 -18.44 2.34 6.00
CA SER A 51 -19.14 3.27 6.90
C SER A 51 -20.26 4.04 6.17
N GLU A 52 -19.98 4.54 4.96
CA GLU A 52 -20.98 5.22 4.12
C GLU A 52 -22.17 4.32 3.73
N LYS A 53 -21.94 3.00 3.68
CA LYS A 53 -22.97 1.98 3.38
C LYS A 53 -23.62 1.40 4.64
N ASN A 54 -23.29 1.90 5.83
CA ASN A 54 -23.70 1.35 7.12
C ASN A 54 -23.31 -0.12 7.34
N ALA A 55 -22.27 -0.62 6.67
CA ALA A 55 -21.72 -1.96 6.86
C ALA A 55 -20.71 -1.97 8.01
N VAL A 56 -21.21 -1.80 9.24
CA VAL A 56 -20.39 -1.53 10.43
C VAL A 56 -19.47 -2.70 10.79
N ALA A 57 -19.94 -3.93 10.67
CA ALA A 57 -19.11 -5.11 10.94
C ALA A 57 -17.94 -5.22 9.95
N GLU A 58 -18.15 -4.95 8.68
CA GLU A 58 -17.09 -4.94 7.67
C GLU A 58 -16.14 -3.74 7.89
N GLU A 59 -16.66 -2.56 8.23
CA GLU A 59 -15.86 -1.40 8.60
C GLU A 59 -14.87 -1.76 9.72
N MET A 60 -15.36 -2.37 10.80
CA MET A 60 -14.53 -2.78 11.93
C MET A 60 -13.44 -3.80 11.53
N ALA A 61 -13.81 -4.84 10.80
CA ALA A 61 -12.85 -5.86 10.33
C ALA A 61 -11.74 -5.24 9.47
N ARG A 62 -12.09 -4.30 8.59
CA ARG A 62 -11.11 -3.57 7.76
C ARG A 62 -10.23 -2.64 8.58
N LEU A 63 -10.75 -1.96 9.58
CA LEU A 63 -9.98 -1.11 10.48
C LEU A 63 -9.02 -1.91 11.36
N GLU A 64 -9.43 -3.07 11.87
CA GLU A 64 -8.56 -3.98 12.62
C GLU A 64 -7.41 -4.49 11.74
N TYR A 65 -7.73 -4.84 10.49
CA TYR A 65 -6.72 -5.26 9.53
C TYR A 65 -5.77 -4.10 9.15
N ALA A 66 -6.31 -2.90 8.92
CA ALA A 66 -5.50 -1.71 8.67
C ALA A 66 -4.53 -1.43 9.82
N LYS A 67 -5.00 -1.50 11.06
CA LYS A 67 -4.16 -1.32 12.26
C LYS A 67 -3.00 -2.32 12.28
N THR A 68 -3.28 -3.60 12.07
CA THR A 68 -2.26 -4.66 12.02
C THR A 68 -1.19 -4.37 10.97
N LEU A 69 -1.60 -3.99 9.76
CA LEU A 69 -0.69 -3.70 8.65
C LEU A 69 0.15 -2.44 8.89
N LEU A 70 -0.46 -1.36 9.42
CA LEU A 70 0.26 -0.12 9.74
C LEU A 70 1.29 -0.35 10.85
N THR A 71 0.96 -1.13 11.88
CA THR A 71 1.90 -1.52 12.94
C THR A 71 3.07 -2.31 12.37
N ALA A 72 2.80 -3.33 11.54
CA ALA A 72 3.83 -4.11 10.86
C ALA A 72 4.72 -3.24 9.95
N GLY A 73 4.15 -2.22 9.30
CA GLY A 73 4.89 -1.24 8.52
C GLY A 73 5.89 -0.45 9.39
N ILE A 74 5.47 0.01 10.56
CA ILE A 74 6.32 0.73 11.50
C ILE A 74 7.47 -0.16 11.98
N GLU A 75 7.19 -1.39 12.37
CA GLU A 75 8.18 -2.37 12.85
C GLU A 75 9.23 -2.71 11.79
N ARG A 76 8.84 -2.73 10.51
CA ARG A 76 9.74 -2.98 9.38
C ARG A 76 10.56 -1.76 8.93
N GLY A 77 10.56 -0.69 9.69
CA GLY A 77 11.43 0.47 9.44
C GLY A 77 10.80 1.63 8.68
N THR A 78 9.49 1.58 8.38
CA THR A 78 8.79 2.74 7.79
C THR A 78 8.37 3.79 8.83
N GLY A 79 8.69 3.56 10.10
CA GLY A 79 8.36 4.49 11.20
C GLY A 79 8.97 5.88 11.07
N GLY A 80 10.02 6.03 10.23
CA GLY A 80 10.60 7.32 9.85
C GLY A 80 9.83 8.05 8.74
N LEU A 81 8.90 7.40 8.07
CA LEU A 81 8.03 8.08 7.11
C LEU A 81 7.07 8.99 7.88
N ARG A 82 7.16 10.27 7.59
CA ARG A 82 6.26 11.31 8.09
C ARG A 82 4.84 10.80 7.91
N ASN A 83 4.04 10.74 8.93
CA ASN A 83 2.61 10.42 8.88
C ASN A 83 2.20 8.94 9.10
N VAL A 84 3.08 7.94 9.16
CA VAL A 84 2.64 6.56 9.43
C VAL A 84 1.98 6.46 10.81
N LYS A 85 2.56 7.11 11.82
CA LYS A 85 2.00 7.17 13.18
C LYS A 85 0.65 7.90 13.22
N GLU A 86 0.50 8.95 12.41
CA GLU A 86 -0.78 9.67 12.29
C GLU A 86 -1.86 8.78 11.69
N TRP A 87 -1.52 7.99 10.65
CA TRP A 87 -2.47 7.06 10.06
C TRP A 87 -2.87 5.95 11.03
N LEU A 88 -1.93 5.43 11.80
CA LEU A 88 -2.24 4.48 12.87
C LEU A 88 -3.19 5.08 13.89
N GLN A 89 -2.92 6.28 14.38
CA GLN A 89 -3.78 6.98 15.32
C GLN A 89 -5.19 7.24 14.76
N ARG A 90 -5.29 7.69 13.50
CA ARG A 90 -6.59 7.87 12.81
C ARG A 90 -7.36 6.56 12.69
N THR A 91 -6.66 5.47 12.39
CA THR A 91 -7.26 4.14 12.28
C THR A 91 -7.78 3.68 13.64
N GLU A 92 -7.03 3.87 14.72
CA GLU A 92 -7.45 3.51 16.08
C GLU A 92 -8.66 4.31 16.53
N GLN A 93 -8.68 5.62 16.28
CA GLN A 93 -9.83 6.47 16.59
C GLN A 93 -11.08 6.03 15.83
N ALA A 94 -10.94 5.72 14.54
CA ALA A 94 -12.05 5.23 13.73
C ALA A 94 -12.57 3.88 14.25
N LEU A 95 -11.66 2.99 14.65
CA LEU A 95 -12.01 1.68 15.20
C LEU A 95 -12.76 1.79 16.53
N ILE A 96 -12.32 2.69 17.43
CA ILE A 96 -13.02 2.95 18.70
C ILE A 96 -14.45 3.42 18.45
N LYS A 97 -14.62 4.35 17.47
CA LYS A 97 -15.96 4.83 17.11
C LYS A 97 -16.82 3.72 16.55
N ALA A 98 -16.32 2.96 15.56
CA ALA A 98 -17.07 1.88 14.92
C ALA A 98 -17.46 0.78 15.93
N ARG A 99 -16.58 0.45 16.88
CA ARG A 99 -16.90 -0.50 17.97
C ARG A 99 -18.04 0.02 18.85
N LYS A 100 -17.97 1.29 19.26
CA LYS A 100 -19.03 1.90 20.05
C LYS A 100 -20.37 1.86 19.32
N ASP A 101 -20.38 2.20 18.05
CA ASP A 101 -21.59 2.17 17.22
C ASP A 101 -22.13 0.74 17.10
N ASN A 102 -21.26 -0.25 16.92
CA ASN A 102 -21.66 -1.66 16.86
C ASN A 102 -22.22 -2.16 18.20
N ASP A 103 -21.55 -1.86 19.32
CA ASP A 103 -21.93 -2.33 20.65
C ASP A 103 -23.27 -1.75 21.13
N PHE A 104 -23.61 -0.52 20.71
CA PHE A 104 -24.82 0.17 21.17
C PHE A 104 -25.99 0.14 20.18
N ILE A 105 -25.72 -0.04 18.88
CA ILE A 105 -26.74 0.14 17.83
C ILE A 105 -26.90 -1.12 16.97
N TYR A 106 -25.80 -1.63 16.38
CA TYR A 106 -25.90 -2.61 15.31
C TYR A 106 -25.83 -4.05 15.79
N HIS A 107 -24.98 -4.35 16.76
CA HIS A 107 -24.77 -5.70 17.33
C HIS A 107 -24.39 -6.75 16.28
N GLU A 108 -23.69 -6.33 15.21
CA GLU A 108 -23.29 -7.22 14.13
C GLU A 108 -22.07 -8.04 14.49
N ARG A 109 -22.01 -9.26 13.96
CA ARG A 109 -20.83 -10.13 14.11
C ARG A 109 -19.73 -9.68 13.16
N ILE A 110 -18.54 -9.40 13.69
CA ILE A 110 -17.38 -8.99 12.91
C ILE A 110 -16.92 -10.16 12.02
N PRO A 111 -16.80 -9.97 10.70
CA PRO A 111 -16.33 -11.00 9.79
C PRO A 111 -14.84 -11.26 9.98
N GLU A 112 -14.41 -12.47 9.66
CA GLU A 112 -12.99 -12.80 9.65
C GLU A 112 -12.27 -12.09 8.50
N LYS A 113 -10.99 -11.80 8.69
CA LYS A 113 -10.13 -11.13 7.69
C LYS A 113 -10.17 -11.82 6.32
N GLN A 114 -10.21 -13.16 6.30
CA GLN A 114 -10.21 -13.96 5.08
C GLN A 114 -11.51 -13.85 4.27
N SER A 115 -12.61 -13.46 4.92
CA SER A 115 -13.91 -13.29 4.28
C SER A 115 -14.10 -11.90 3.68
N LEU A 116 -13.18 -10.96 3.93
CA LEU A 116 -13.27 -9.62 3.36
C LEU A 116 -13.06 -9.64 1.85
N ALA A 117 -13.96 -8.99 1.12
CA ALA A 117 -13.82 -8.84 -0.33
C ALA A 117 -12.51 -8.12 -0.70
N ALA A 118 -11.90 -8.54 -1.79
CA ALA A 118 -10.72 -7.88 -2.32
C ALA A 118 -11.02 -6.42 -2.68
N ILE A 119 -10.07 -5.53 -2.39
CA ILE A 119 -10.20 -4.12 -2.76
C ILE A 119 -9.88 -3.97 -4.24
N GLU A 120 -10.78 -3.31 -4.97
CA GLU A 120 -10.62 -3.04 -6.38
C GLU A 120 -9.33 -2.24 -6.66
N LYS A 121 -8.63 -2.62 -7.72
CA LYS A 121 -7.38 -2.01 -8.13
C LYS A 121 -7.65 -0.99 -9.23
N SER A 122 -7.07 0.21 -9.10
CA SER A 122 -7.16 1.24 -10.13
C SER A 122 -5.75 1.77 -10.44
N PRO A 123 -5.15 1.37 -11.56
CA PRO A 123 -3.83 1.86 -11.95
C PRO A 123 -3.93 3.30 -12.43
N VAL A 124 -3.47 4.23 -11.59
CA VAL A 124 -3.41 5.66 -11.92
C VAL A 124 -2.14 5.97 -12.73
N ALA A 125 -1.04 5.29 -12.43
CA ALA A 125 0.20 5.43 -13.18
C ALA A 125 0.25 4.43 -14.33
N LYS A 126 0.43 4.96 -15.56
CA LYS A 126 0.64 4.14 -16.76
C LYS A 126 2.11 4.25 -17.15
N PRO A 127 2.83 3.11 -17.31
CA PRO A 127 4.20 3.16 -17.80
C PRO A 127 4.21 3.70 -19.23
N THR A 128 5.11 4.64 -19.51
CA THR A 128 5.37 5.06 -20.89
C THR A 128 6.34 4.03 -21.50
N PRO A 129 6.00 3.37 -22.61
CA PRO A 129 6.90 2.44 -23.26
C PRO A 129 8.22 3.14 -23.63
N LEU A 130 9.33 2.60 -23.16
CA LEU A 130 10.67 3.14 -23.44
C LEU A 130 10.97 3.13 -24.95
N THR A 131 10.44 2.12 -25.65
CA THR A 131 10.57 1.95 -27.10
C THR A 131 10.07 3.13 -27.92
N ALA A 132 9.08 3.89 -27.43
CA ALA A 132 8.58 5.08 -28.12
C ALA A 132 9.60 6.26 -28.11
N ARG A 133 10.54 6.25 -27.15
CA ARG A 133 11.58 7.30 -27.05
C ARG A 133 12.95 6.86 -27.58
N LEU A 134 13.29 5.59 -27.41
CA LEU A 134 14.58 5.03 -27.85
C LEU A 134 14.55 4.46 -29.27
N GLY A 135 13.36 4.25 -29.83
CA GLY A 135 13.17 3.64 -31.15
C GLY A 135 12.96 4.64 -32.29
N ASN A 136 13.08 5.96 -32.06
CA ASN A 136 13.06 6.92 -33.14
C ASN A 136 14.51 7.16 -33.63
N PRO A 137 14.91 6.60 -34.80
CA PRO A 137 16.27 6.76 -35.30
C PRO A 137 16.62 8.22 -35.65
N ASP A 138 15.60 9.07 -35.83
CA ASP A 138 15.75 10.50 -36.14
C ASP A 138 15.71 11.40 -34.88
N ALA A 139 15.54 10.83 -33.68
CA ALA A 139 15.64 11.62 -32.45
C ALA A 139 17.12 11.87 -32.13
N PRO A 140 17.55 13.11 -31.90
CA PRO A 140 18.91 13.39 -31.45
C PRO A 140 19.20 12.58 -30.19
N GLY A 141 20.31 11.84 -30.18
CA GLY A 141 20.73 11.02 -29.03
C GLY A 141 20.80 11.89 -27.77
N LEU A 142 20.49 11.30 -26.62
CA LEU A 142 20.45 12.00 -25.33
C LEU A 142 21.75 12.77 -25.04
N PHE A 143 22.86 12.34 -25.66
CA PHE A 143 24.21 12.91 -25.50
C PHE A 143 24.69 13.77 -26.68
N GLU A 144 23.96 13.79 -27.78
CA GLU A 144 24.35 14.64 -28.94
C GLU A 144 24.28 16.12 -28.61
N LEU A 145 23.42 16.56 -27.72
CA LEU A 145 23.32 17.92 -27.23
C LEU A 145 24.44 18.30 -26.23
N LEU A 146 25.23 17.35 -25.80
CA LEU A 146 26.34 17.58 -24.87
C LEU A 146 27.71 17.68 -25.57
N VAL A 147 27.77 17.37 -26.86
CA VAL A 147 28.96 17.53 -27.67
C VAL A 147 28.90 18.92 -28.32
N THR A 148 29.37 19.92 -27.60
CA THR A 148 29.67 21.23 -28.21
C THR A 148 30.99 21.15 -28.98
N PRO A 149 31.11 21.74 -30.17
CA PRO A 149 32.34 21.78 -30.94
C PRO A 149 33.43 22.57 -30.24
#